data_f42b2205e3495a69991a49484531d290
#
_entry.id   f42b2205e3495a69991a49484531d290
#
_cell.length_a   1.000
_cell.length_b   1.000
_cell.length_c   1.000
_cell.angle_alpha   90.00
_cell.angle_beta   90.00
_cell.angle_gamma   90.00
#
_symmetry.space_group_name_H-M   'P 1'
#
loop_
_entity.id
_entity.type
_entity.pdbx_description
1 polymer ?
#
loop_
_entity_poly.entity_id
_entity_poly.type
_entity_poly.pdbx_seq_one_letter_code
_entity_poly.pdbx_strand_id
1 'polypeptide(L)'
;PVNYNNMPGGEGNLQRATKGMALALKSRASLYLASPLYSADDTQKWKNAAQAAYDLISQAGTLGYSLDPKYSNLYGATNNQSKEVIMCRPTGASTSFESANFPMGVTKGSTTTCPTENLVSAYEMTDGTAFDWSNAEMVKDPYANRDPRLGMTVVYNGMAWPKTTPVEVFEGGKNGQPIKNATTTGYYLRKYVNNSVTFEPGETTTSQQHNWILFRYAEILLNYAEAM
;
A
#
# COMPACT_ATOMS: atom_id res chain seq x y z
N PRO A 1 -19.48 1.04 -18.77
CA PRO A 1 -19.33 2.22 -17.91
C PRO A 1 -17.87 2.53 -17.70
N VAL A 2 -17.55 3.81 -17.59
CA VAL A 2 -16.19 4.31 -17.67
C VAL A 2 -15.52 4.24 -16.30
N ASN A 3 -16.23 4.54 -15.23
CA ASN A 3 -15.85 4.28 -13.84
C ASN A 3 -17.12 4.08 -12.99
N TYR A 4 -16.96 3.73 -11.72
CA TYR A 4 -18.09 3.43 -10.83
C TYR A 4 -19.01 4.63 -10.62
N ASN A 5 -18.46 5.85 -10.53
CA ASN A 5 -19.24 7.07 -10.28
C ASN A 5 -20.17 7.42 -11.46
N ASN A 6 -19.83 6.96 -12.67
CA ASN A 6 -20.58 7.20 -13.90
C ASN A 6 -21.53 6.03 -14.23
N MET A 7 -21.63 5.02 -13.37
CA MET A 7 -22.61 3.94 -13.53
C MET A 7 -23.97 4.36 -12.98
N PRO A 8 -25.07 4.01 -13.66
CA PRO A 8 -26.40 4.07 -13.02
C PRO A 8 -26.38 3.29 -11.69
N GLY A 9 -26.72 3.94 -10.58
CA GLY A 9 -26.65 3.34 -9.25
C GLY A 9 -25.39 3.69 -8.43
N GLY A 10 -24.46 4.51 -8.96
CA GLY A 10 -23.34 5.09 -8.23
C GLY A 10 -22.52 4.07 -7.41
N GLU A 11 -22.31 4.34 -6.12
CA GLU A 11 -21.51 3.51 -5.22
C GLU A 11 -22.00 2.06 -5.06
N GLY A 12 -23.27 1.76 -5.34
CA GLY A 12 -23.79 0.40 -5.36
C GLY A 12 -23.19 -0.50 -6.45
N ASN A 13 -22.43 0.08 -7.38
CA ASN A 13 -21.71 -0.64 -8.43
C ASN A 13 -20.22 -0.85 -8.15
N LEU A 14 -19.71 -0.41 -7.00
CA LEU A 14 -18.37 -0.79 -6.54
C LEU A 14 -18.23 -2.32 -6.66
N GLN A 15 -17.11 -2.81 -7.19
CA GLN A 15 -16.79 -4.21 -7.49
C GLN A 15 -17.30 -4.73 -8.85
N ARG A 16 -18.16 -4.03 -9.59
CA ARG A 16 -18.50 -4.45 -10.94
C ARG A 16 -17.35 -4.18 -11.91
N ALA A 17 -17.22 -5.07 -12.88
CA ALA A 17 -16.21 -4.93 -13.93
C ALA A 17 -16.47 -3.67 -14.78
N THR A 18 -15.45 -2.85 -14.94
CA THR A 18 -15.44 -1.66 -15.80
C THR A 18 -14.52 -1.90 -16.99
N LYS A 19 -14.60 -1.03 -18.01
CA LYS A 19 -13.64 -1.03 -19.12
C LYS A 19 -12.20 -0.84 -18.61
N GLY A 20 -12.00 0.08 -17.64
CA GLY A 20 -10.68 0.31 -17.04
C GLY A 20 -10.13 -0.93 -16.35
N MET A 21 -10.97 -1.66 -15.59
CA MET A 21 -10.56 -2.92 -14.97
C MET A 21 -10.14 -3.97 -16.02
N ALA A 22 -10.91 -4.13 -17.11
CA ALA A 22 -10.56 -5.09 -18.15
C ALA A 22 -9.23 -4.75 -18.84
N LEU A 23 -8.98 -3.46 -19.11
CA LEU A 23 -7.70 -2.98 -19.65
C LEU A 23 -6.54 -3.16 -18.66
N ALA A 24 -6.76 -2.90 -17.36
CA ALA A 24 -5.77 -3.09 -16.32
C ALA A 24 -5.38 -4.57 -16.16
N LEU A 25 -6.38 -5.46 -16.17
CA LEU A 25 -6.14 -6.90 -16.13
C LEU A 25 -5.36 -7.38 -17.36
N LYS A 26 -5.73 -6.90 -18.57
CA LYS A 26 -4.99 -7.18 -19.79
C LYS A 26 -3.53 -6.72 -19.68
N SER A 27 -3.27 -5.51 -19.17
CA SER A 27 -1.92 -4.99 -18.99
C SER A 27 -1.09 -5.88 -18.06
N ARG A 28 -1.59 -6.22 -16.87
CA ARG A 28 -0.89 -7.08 -15.90
C ARG A 28 -0.64 -8.48 -16.48
N ALA A 29 -1.64 -9.10 -17.11
CA ALA A 29 -1.51 -10.42 -17.68
C ALA A 29 -0.48 -10.46 -18.82
N SER A 30 -0.48 -9.43 -19.68
CA SER A 30 0.49 -9.33 -20.78
C SER A 30 1.91 -9.12 -20.27
N LEU A 31 2.11 -8.31 -19.23
CA LEU A 31 3.40 -8.10 -18.60
C LEU A 31 3.95 -9.41 -18.00
N TYR A 32 3.12 -10.15 -17.26
CA TYR A 32 3.53 -11.44 -16.70
C TYR A 32 3.89 -12.45 -17.77
N LEU A 33 3.13 -12.48 -18.88
CA LEU A 33 3.43 -13.36 -20.01
C LEU A 33 4.77 -13.00 -20.70
N ALA A 34 5.16 -11.72 -20.69
CA ALA A 34 6.43 -11.28 -21.25
C ALA A 34 7.63 -11.58 -20.34
N SER A 35 7.40 -11.78 -19.03
CA SER A 35 8.44 -12.07 -18.06
C SER A 35 9.30 -13.29 -18.47
N PRO A 36 10.64 -13.24 -18.30
CA PRO A 36 11.53 -14.36 -18.54
C PRO A 36 11.15 -15.64 -17.80
N LEU A 37 10.40 -15.54 -16.70
CA LEU A 37 9.89 -16.69 -15.95
C LEU A 37 8.93 -17.57 -16.78
N TYR A 38 8.13 -16.94 -17.67
CA TYR A 38 7.10 -17.63 -18.48
C TYR A 38 7.45 -17.70 -19.95
N SER A 39 8.41 -16.91 -20.40
CA SER A 39 8.81 -16.82 -21.79
C SER A 39 10.31 -16.61 -21.87
N ALA A 40 11.00 -17.31 -22.76
CA ALA A 40 12.30 -16.86 -23.21
C ALA A 40 12.16 -15.40 -23.65
N ASP A 41 13.25 -14.63 -23.62
CA ASP A 41 13.24 -13.18 -23.95
C ASP A 41 12.59 -12.93 -25.33
N ASP A 42 11.28 -12.70 -25.33
CA ASP A 42 10.43 -12.56 -26.51
C ASP A 42 10.04 -11.10 -26.67
N THR A 43 10.79 -10.40 -27.51
CA THR A 43 10.55 -8.98 -27.80
C THR A 43 9.11 -8.70 -28.23
N GLN A 44 8.42 -9.63 -28.91
CA GLN A 44 7.03 -9.40 -29.32
C GLN A 44 6.08 -9.40 -28.12
N LYS A 45 6.33 -10.23 -27.10
CA LYS A 45 5.52 -10.23 -25.87
C LYS A 45 5.73 -8.95 -25.07
N TRP A 46 6.94 -8.42 -25.00
CA TRP A 46 7.22 -7.12 -24.38
C TRP A 46 6.49 -5.98 -25.11
N LYS A 47 6.52 -5.95 -26.45
CA LYS A 47 5.72 -5.01 -27.25
C LYS A 47 4.22 -5.12 -26.98
N ASN A 48 3.70 -6.35 -26.87
CA ASN A 48 2.30 -6.58 -26.56
C ASN A 48 1.95 -6.10 -25.14
N ALA A 49 2.84 -6.27 -24.16
CA ALA A 49 2.68 -5.77 -22.80
C ALA A 49 2.66 -4.24 -22.75
N ALA A 50 3.61 -3.60 -23.44
CA ALA A 50 3.65 -2.15 -23.58
C ALA A 50 2.36 -1.62 -24.25
N GLN A 51 1.90 -2.23 -25.33
CA GLN A 51 0.67 -1.84 -26.01
C GLN A 51 -0.55 -2.01 -25.10
N ALA A 52 -0.63 -3.10 -24.33
CA ALA A 52 -1.74 -3.35 -23.41
C ALA A 52 -1.81 -2.30 -22.28
N ALA A 53 -0.67 -1.85 -21.77
CA ALA A 53 -0.62 -0.75 -20.80
C ALA A 53 -0.98 0.59 -21.48
N TYR A 54 -0.44 0.87 -22.66
CA TYR A 54 -0.73 2.08 -23.42
C TYR A 54 -2.20 2.21 -23.81
N ASP A 55 -2.90 1.11 -24.08
CA ASP A 55 -4.34 1.09 -24.38
C ASP A 55 -5.17 1.71 -23.25
N LEU A 56 -4.73 1.58 -21.99
CA LEU A 56 -5.37 2.24 -20.86
C LEU A 56 -4.85 3.67 -20.70
N ILE A 57 -3.55 3.89 -20.79
CA ILE A 57 -2.92 5.21 -20.60
C ILE A 57 -3.51 6.24 -21.57
N SER A 58 -3.62 5.88 -22.86
CA SER A 58 -4.17 6.76 -23.91
C SER A 58 -5.64 7.14 -23.68
N GLN A 59 -6.37 6.34 -22.91
CA GLN A 59 -7.78 6.57 -22.59
C GLN A 59 -7.99 7.08 -21.15
N ALA A 60 -6.92 7.27 -20.37
CA ALA A 60 -7.02 7.56 -18.94
C ALA A 60 -7.88 8.80 -18.65
N GLY A 61 -7.71 9.88 -19.41
CA GLY A 61 -8.51 11.09 -19.27
C GLY A 61 -10.00 10.86 -19.50
N THR A 62 -10.36 10.12 -20.56
CA THR A 62 -11.75 9.76 -20.89
C THR A 62 -12.34 8.80 -19.86
N LEU A 63 -11.53 7.89 -19.32
CA LEU A 63 -11.91 6.95 -18.28
C LEU A 63 -11.94 7.58 -16.88
N GLY A 64 -11.41 8.80 -16.72
CA GLY A 64 -11.40 9.55 -15.47
C GLY A 64 -10.28 9.13 -14.52
N TYR A 65 -9.20 8.51 -15.01
CA TYR A 65 -8.06 8.09 -14.19
C TYR A 65 -6.94 9.13 -14.20
N SER A 66 -6.34 9.33 -13.04
CA SER A 66 -5.13 10.13 -12.84
C SER A 66 -4.44 9.69 -11.56
N LEU A 67 -3.15 10.01 -11.40
CA LEU A 67 -2.48 9.79 -10.12
C LEU A 67 -3.12 10.63 -9.02
N ASP A 68 -3.20 10.06 -7.81
CA ASP A 68 -3.63 10.81 -6.63
C ASP A 68 -2.48 11.72 -6.17
N PRO A 69 -2.74 13.00 -5.90
CA PRO A 69 -1.69 13.93 -5.45
C PRO A 69 -1.12 13.58 -4.07
N LYS A 70 -1.83 12.74 -3.30
CA LYS A 70 -1.40 12.32 -1.97
C LYS A 70 -1.43 10.79 -1.85
N TYR A 71 -0.26 10.18 -1.78
CA TYR A 71 -0.12 8.73 -1.60
C TYR A 71 -0.93 8.17 -0.41
N SER A 72 -1.04 8.92 0.68
CA SER A 72 -1.81 8.53 1.86
C SER A 72 -3.31 8.34 1.59
N ASN A 73 -3.88 9.03 0.59
CA ASN A 73 -5.30 8.89 0.24
C ASN A 73 -5.63 7.48 -0.25
N LEU A 74 -4.64 6.77 -0.82
CA LEU A 74 -4.82 5.43 -1.37
C LEU A 74 -5.08 4.36 -0.30
N TYR A 75 -4.88 4.67 0.97
CA TYR A 75 -4.97 3.69 2.05
C TYR A 75 -5.95 4.07 3.16
N GLY A 76 -6.66 5.19 2.99
CA GLY A 76 -7.74 5.62 3.88
C GLY A 76 -9.08 4.93 3.58
N ALA A 77 -10.07 5.13 4.44
CA ALA A 77 -11.41 4.54 4.32
C ALA A 77 -12.16 4.96 3.04
N THR A 78 -11.83 6.11 2.48
CA THR A 78 -12.46 6.69 1.28
C THR A 78 -11.60 6.57 0.03
N ASN A 79 -10.60 5.70 0.03
CA ASN A 79 -9.67 5.55 -1.09
C ASN A 79 -10.34 5.13 -2.41
N ASN A 80 -11.52 4.50 -2.34
CA ASN A 80 -12.35 4.20 -3.51
C ASN A 80 -12.84 5.44 -4.28
N GLN A 81 -12.73 6.64 -3.69
CA GLN A 81 -13.05 7.91 -4.34
C GLN A 81 -11.85 8.48 -5.11
N SER A 82 -10.64 7.97 -4.90
CA SER A 82 -9.45 8.38 -5.63
C SER A 82 -9.55 8.03 -7.11
N LYS A 83 -9.21 8.99 -7.97
CA LYS A 83 -9.11 8.76 -9.43
C LYS A 83 -7.99 7.80 -9.84
N GLU A 84 -7.09 7.48 -8.92
CA GLU A 84 -6.03 6.51 -9.17
C GLU A 84 -6.55 5.07 -9.04
N VAL A 85 -7.60 4.83 -8.27
CA VAL A 85 -8.14 3.49 -8.03
C VAL A 85 -8.98 3.04 -9.23
N ILE A 86 -8.52 2.01 -9.92
CA ILE A 86 -9.21 1.40 -11.05
C ILE A 86 -10.21 0.35 -10.56
N MET A 87 -9.79 -0.44 -9.59
CA MET A 87 -10.64 -1.44 -8.95
C MET A 87 -10.21 -1.66 -7.50
N CYS A 88 -11.18 -1.72 -6.61
CA CYS A 88 -10.99 -2.14 -5.23
C CYS A 88 -12.06 -3.14 -4.81
N ARG A 89 -11.76 -3.91 -3.75
CA ARG A 89 -12.70 -4.78 -3.05
C ARG A 89 -13.04 -4.11 -1.71
N PRO A 90 -14.23 -3.52 -1.54
CA PRO A 90 -14.66 -3.01 -0.26
C PRO A 90 -15.00 -4.15 0.71
N THR A 91 -14.82 -3.87 2.00
CA THR A 91 -15.27 -4.74 3.10
C THR A 91 -16.32 -4.01 3.93
N GLY A 92 -17.09 -4.74 4.72
CA GLY A 92 -17.93 -4.13 5.74
C GLY A 92 -17.09 -3.39 6.79
N ALA A 93 -17.69 -2.41 7.45
CA ALA A 93 -17.04 -1.71 8.55
C ALA A 93 -16.74 -2.66 9.72
N SER A 94 -15.49 -2.65 10.21
CA SER A 94 -14.98 -3.53 11.25
C SER A 94 -13.83 -2.86 11.98
N THR A 95 -13.46 -3.37 13.14
CA THR A 95 -12.24 -3.02 13.89
C THR A 95 -11.20 -4.14 13.83
N SER A 96 -11.51 -5.23 13.14
CA SER A 96 -10.69 -6.44 13.15
C SER A 96 -9.31 -6.23 12.52
N PHE A 97 -9.23 -5.39 11.49
CA PHE A 97 -7.95 -5.12 10.83
C PHE A 97 -7.02 -4.32 11.72
N GLU A 98 -7.53 -3.31 12.43
CA GLU A 98 -6.77 -2.50 13.38
C GLU A 98 -6.32 -3.34 14.57
N SER A 99 -7.22 -4.11 15.20
CA SER A 99 -6.84 -4.97 16.32
C SER A 99 -5.83 -6.04 15.92
N ALA A 100 -5.91 -6.56 14.69
CA ALA A 100 -4.96 -7.53 14.18
C ALA A 100 -3.57 -6.91 13.93
N ASN A 101 -3.47 -5.61 13.61
CA ASN A 101 -2.24 -4.99 13.11
C ASN A 101 -1.67 -3.87 13.99
N PHE A 102 -2.38 -3.42 15.03
CA PHE A 102 -1.77 -2.53 15.99
C PHE A 102 -0.59 -3.21 16.69
N PRO A 103 0.47 -2.46 17.02
CA PRO A 103 1.61 -2.98 17.77
C PRO A 103 1.22 -3.66 19.08
N MET A 104 1.92 -4.71 19.46
CA MET A 104 1.85 -5.21 20.84
C MET A 104 2.18 -4.09 21.81
N GLY A 105 1.52 -4.08 22.98
CA GLY A 105 1.58 -2.96 23.93
C GLY A 105 0.60 -1.83 23.67
N VAL A 106 -0.04 -1.81 22.50
CA VAL A 106 -1.25 -0.99 22.24
C VAL A 106 -2.48 -1.82 22.60
N THR A 107 -3.50 -1.19 23.20
CA THR A 107 -4.72 -1.88 23.63
C THR A 107 -5.35 -2.67 22.48
N LYS A 108 -5.56 -3.98 22.67
CA LYS A 108 -6.02 -4.97 21.68
C LYS A 108 -5.10 -5.16 20.44
N GLY A 109 -3.87 -4.66 20.46
CA GLY A 109 -2.91 -4.95 19.38
C GLY A 109 -2.49 -6.43 19.38
N SER A 110 -2.40 -7.05 18.20
CA SER A 110 -2.09 -8.49 18.04
C SER A 110 -0.92 -8.77 17.10
N THR A 111 -0.41 -7.79 16.37
CA THR A 111 0.78 -7.93 15.49
C THR A 111 0.69 -9.08 14.52
N THR A 112 -0.31 -9.09 13.65
CA THR A 112 -0.48 -10.19 12.68
C THR A 112 0.44 -10.03 11.46
N THR A 113 0.73 -8.78 11.05
CA THR A 113 1.54 -8.50 9.85
C THR A 113 2.77 -7.67 10.23
N CYS A 114 3.94 -8.21 9.97
CA CYS A 114 5.22 -7.52 10.17
C CYS A 114 5.89 -7.27 8.80
N PRO A 115 6.18 -6.02 8.43
CA PRO A 115 7.04 -5.72 7.28
C PRO A 115 8.41 -6.36 7.44
N THR A 116 9.00 -6.80 6.33
CA THR A 116 10.36 -7.35 6.33
C THR A 116 11.42 -6.25 6.21
N GLU A 117 12.63 -6.53 6.66
CA GLU A 117 13.78 -5.65 6.46
C GLU A 117 14.04 -5.40 4.98
N ASN A 118 13.87 -6.40 4.11
CA ASN A 118 14.04 -6.23 2.66
C ASN A 118 13.10 -5.16 2.10
N LEU A 119 11.85 -5.09 2.59
CA LEU A 119 10.93 -4.03 2.19
C LEU A 119 11.41 -2.67 2.69
N VAL A 120 11.87 -2.57 3.94
CA VAL A 120 12.35 -1.31 4.53
C VAL A 120 13.59 -0.81 3.81
N SER A 121 14.55 -1.70 3.53
CA SER A 121 15.79 -1.36 2.82
C SER A 121 15.54 -0.97 1.35
N ALA A 122 14.46 -1.46 0.73
CA ALA A 122 14.09 -1.09 -0.64
C ALA A 122 13.59 0.37 -0.79
N TYR A 123 13.22 1.02 0.30
CA TYR A 123 12.95 2.46 0.24
C TYR A 123 14.27 3.22 0.18
N GLU A 124 14.43 4.06 -0.83
CA GLU A 124 15.62 4.87 -1.06
C GLU A 124 15.68 6.08 -0.11
N MET A 125 16.77 6.79 -0.15
CA MET A 125 16.88 8.14 0.43
C MET A 125 16.07 9.15 -0.41
N THR A 126 15.81 10.33 0.12
CA THR A 126 15.05 11.38 -0.61
C THR A 126 15.76 11.89 -1.86
N ASP A 127 17.06 11.67 -1.98
CA ASP A 127 17.86 12.02 -3.16
C ASP A 127 17.95 10.88 -4.20
N GLY A 128 17.27 9.75 -3.94
CA GLY A 128 17.25 8.58 -4.81
C GLY A 128 18.42 7.62 -4.63
N THR A 129 19.32 7.86 -3.65
CA THR A 129 20.38 6.91 -3.33
C THR A 129 19.83 5.73 -2.52
N ALA A 130 20.39 4.54 -2.73
CA ALA A 130 20.03 3.37 -1.94
C ALA A 130 20.46 3.55 -0.47
N PHE A 131 19.62 3.06 0.46
CA PHE A 131 20.02 2.98 1.86
C PHE A 131 21.05 1.88 2.06
N ASP A 132 22.10 2.19 2.82
CA ASP A 132 23.22 1.27 3.06
C ASP A 132 23.46 1.10 4.57
N TRP A 133 23.18 -0.09 5.09
CA TRP A 133 23.44 -0.44 6.49
C TRP A 133 24.92 -0.46 6.85
N SER A 134 25.85 -0.47 5.90
CA SER A 134 27.29 -0.34 6.15
C SER A 134 27.75 1.11 6.31
N ASN A 135 26.92 2.07 5.91
CA ASN A 135 27.18 3.50 6.03
C ASN A 135 26.87 4.00 7.44
N ALA A 136 27.90 4.31 8.24
CA ALA A 136 27.75 4.72 9.63
C ALA A 136 26.89 5.99 9.82
N GLU A 137 26.89 6.92 8.86
CA GLU A 137 26.06 8.13 8.94
C GLU A 137 24.57 7.81 8.74
N MET A 138 24.25 6.92 7.79
CA MET A 138 22.88 6.49 7.56
C MET A 138 22.32 5.68 8.75
N VAL A 139 23.16 4.88 9.39
CA VAL A 139 22.77 4.01 10.51
C VAL A 139 22.51 4.80 11.80
N LYS A 140 23.07 6.00 11.97
CA LYS A 140 22.80 6.85 13.15
C LYS A 140 21.31 7.19 13.31
N ASP A 141 20.65 7.45 12.20
CA ASP A 141 19.19 7.62 12.13
C ASP A 141 18.67 6.95 10.85
N PRO A 142 18.37 5.65 10.90
CA PRO A 142 18.09 4.86 9.71
C PRO A 142 16.76 5.20 9.02
N TYR A 143 15.98 6.08 9.62
CA TYR A 143 14.68 6.49 9.12
C TYR A 143 14.65 7.96 8.67
N ALA A 144 15.70 8.74 8.96
CA ALA A 144 15.81 10.11 8.49
C ALA A 144 16.10 10.17 6.99
N ASN A 145 15.57 11.19 6.33
CA ASN A 145 15.77 11.46 4.91
C ASN A 145 15.47 10.27 3.97
N ARG A 146 14.61 9.33 4.40
CA ARG A 146 14.12 8.22 3.58
C ARG A 146 12.93 8.67 2.72
N ASP A 147 12.66 7.95 1.65
CA ASP A 147 11.43 8.12 0.88
C ASP A 147 10.23 8.23 1.85
N PRO A 148 9.43 9.31 1.75
CA PRO A 148 8.32 9.52 2.69
C PRO A 148 7.28 8.39 2.68
N ARG A 149 7.23 7.56 1.64
CA ARG A 149 6.37 6.38 1.57
C ARG A 149 6.75 5.30 2.59
N LEU A 150 8.02 5.24 3.03
CA LEU A 150 8.44 4.36 4.11
C LEU A 150 7.57 4.58 5.35
N GLY A 151 7.57 5.82 5.86
CA GLY A 151 6.80 6.16 7.04
C GLY A 151 5.28 6.11 6.85
N MET A 152 4.76 6.04 5.61
CA MET A 152 3.33 5.81 5.31
C MET A 152 2.96 4.32 5.24
N THR A 153 3.95 3.45 5.13
CA THR A 153 3.75 2.00 4.95
C THR A 153 4.12 1.21 6.19
N VAL A 154 5.17 1.62 6.88
CA VAL A 154 5.82 0.91 7.98
C VAL A 154 5.82 1.76 9.24
N VAL A 155 5.56 1.14 10.39
CA VAL A 155 5.83 1.70 11.72
C VAL A 155 7.18 1.15 12.18
N TYR A 156 8.09 2.04 12.54
CA TYR A 156 9.45 1.72 12.98
C TYR A 156 9.74 2.32 14.36
N ASN A 157 10.87 1.97 14.94
CA ASN A 157 11.27 2.44 16.26
C ASN A 157 11.28 3.96 16.38
N GLY A 158 10.71 4.49 17.45
CA GLY A 158 10.62 5.93 17.70
C GLY A 158 9.47 6.65 16.99
N MET A 159 8.78 6.01 16.03
CA MET A 159 7.62 6.62 15.37
C MET A 159 6.45 6.75 16.34
N ALA A 160 5.83 7.93 16.41
CA ALA A 160 4.58 8.13 17.16
C ALA A 160 3.43 7.40 16.46
N TRP A 161 2.95 6.29 17.02
CA TRP A 161 1.92 5.44 16.41
C TRP A 161 1.25 4.53 17.46
N PRO A 162 -0.05 4.25 17.38
CA PRO A 162 -1.04 4.86 16.47
C PRO A 162 -1.44 6.30 16.83
N LYS A 163 -1.13 6.72 18.02
CA LYS A 163 -1.38 8.08 18.53
C LYS A 163 -0.04 8.85 18.65
N THR A 164 0.16 9.54 19.77
CA THR A 164 1.35 10.38 20.01
C THR A 164 2.50 9.65 20.71
N THR A 165 2.25 8.45 21.22
CA THR A 165 3.26 7.69 21.97
C THR A 165 4.23 7.01 21.00
N PRO A 166 5.54 7.23 21.13
CA PRO A 166 6.53 6.55 20.30
C PRO A 166 6.51 5.04 20.48
N VAL A 167 6.63 4.29 19.39
CA VAL A 167 6.79 2.83 19.38
C VAL A 167 8.22 2.48 19.78
N GLU A 168 8.39 1.51 20.67
CA GLU A 168 9.67 1.04 21.19
C GLU A 168 9.82 -0.45 20.84
N VAL A 169 10.48 -0.74 19.71
CA VAL A 169 10.64 -2.12 19.20
C VAL A 169 11.95 -2.78 19.58
N PHE A 170 12.84 -2.04 20.28
CA PHE A 170 14.09 -2.60 20.80
C PHE A 170 13.81 -3.64 21.90
N GLU A 171 14.78 -4.49 22.20
CA GLU A 171 14.68 -5.51 23.22
C GLU A 171 14.41 -4.88 24.61
N GLY A 172 13.33 -5.33 25.25
CA GLY A 172 12.85 -4.74 26.51
C GLY A 172 11.95 -3.51 26.33
N GLY A 173 11.80 -2.99 25.13
CA GLY A 173 10.86 -1.91 24.81
C GLY A 173 9.40 -2.37 24.91
N LYS A 174 8.49 -1.41 25.11
CA LYS A 174 7.04 -1.71 25.34
C LYS A 174 6.32 -2.32 24.14
N ASN A 175 6.94 -2.31 22.95
CA ASN A 175 6.40 -2.88 21.73
C ASN A 175 7.35 -3.91 21.10
N GLY A 176 8.44 -4.29 21.79
CA GLY A 176 9.48 -5.19 21.30
C GLY A 176 9.54 -6.52 22.05
N GLN A 177 10.50 -7.35 21.66
CA GLN A 177 10.80 -8.58 22.40
C GLN A 177 11.28 -8.25 23.83
N PRO A 178 11.04 -9.08 24.85
CA PRO A 178 10.44 -10.42 24.77
C PRO A 178 8.91 -10.47 24.92
N ILE A 179 8.19 -9.37 24.67
CA ILE A 179 6.72 -9.38 24.75
C ILE A 179 6.18 -10.43 23.77
N LYS A 180 5.36 -11.35 24.29
CA LYS A 180 4.75 -12.39 23.48
C LYS A 180 3.99 -11.78 22.30
N ASN A 181 4.25 -12.28 21.09
CA ASN A 181 3.70 -11.80 19.82
C ASN A 181 4.14 -10.38 19.40
N ALA A 182 5.13 -9.78 20.06
CA ALA A 182 5.75 -8.58 19.50
C ALA A 182 6.43 -8.89 18.15
N THR A 183 6.63 -7.83 17.37
CA THR A 183 7.25 -7.98 16.05
C THR A 183 8.55 -8.79 16.09
N THR A 184 8.74 -9.67 15.11
CA THR A 184 9.97 -10.44 14.92
C THR A 184 10.93 -9.76 13.96
N THR A 185 10.50 -8.72 13.28
CA THR A 185 11.30 -7.97 12.30
C THR A 185 11.72 -6.58 12.77
N GLY A 186 11.24 -6.12 13.92
CA GLY A 186 11.44 -4.76 14.40
C GLY A 186 10.49 -3.72 13.76
N TYR A 187 9.52 -4.17 12.96
CA TYR A 187 8.59 -3.31 12.23
C TYR A 187 7.15 -3.73 12.46
N TYR A 188 6.24 -2.74 12.33
CA TYR A 188 4.80 -2.97 12.34
C TYR A 188 4.15 -2.40 11.08
N LEU A 189 2.98 -2.92 10.74
CA LEU A 189 2.22 -2.44 9.60
C LEU A 189 1.60 -1.07 9.90
N ARG A 190 1.75 -0.13 8.95
CA ARG A 190 1.02 1.15 8.95
C ARG A 190 0.01 1.25 7.81
N LYS A 191 0.38 0.72 6.65
CA LYS A 191 -0.45 0.79 5.44
C LYS A 191 -1.84 0.18 5.67
N TYR A 192 -2.88 0.90 5.32
CA TYR A 192 -4.29 0.58 5.55
C TYR A 192 -4.75 0.61 7.02
N VAL A 193 -3.86 0.66 8.00
CA VAL A 193 -4.25 0.72 9.41
C VAL A 193 -4.73 2.12 9.75
N ASN A 194 -5.97 2.25 10.21
CA ASN A 194 -6.54 3.53 10.58
C ASN A 194 -6.25 3.85 12.04
N ASN A 195 -5.39 4.84 12.28
CA ASN A 195 -5.00 5.27 13.60
C ASN A 195 -6.07 6.10 14.35
N SER A 196 -7.20 6.41 13.73
CA SER A 196 -8.34 7.00 14.43
C SER A 196 -9.17 5.96 15.20
N VAL A 197 -9.05 4.67 14.85
CA VAL A 197 -9.62 3.58 15.62
C VAL A 197 -8.93 3.51 16.98
N THR A 198 -9.71 3.39 18.03
CA THR A 198 -9.21 3.26 19.39
C THR A 198 -9.91 2.13 20.12
N PHE A 199 -9.20 1.50 21.03
CA PHE A 199 -9.72 0.49 21.95
C PHE A 199 -9.49 0.90 23.40
N GLU A 200 -9.07 2.14 23.64
CA GLU A 200 -8.76 2.62 24.99
C GLU A 200 -10.03 2.68 25.85
N PRO A 201 -9.94 2.28 27.12
CA PRO A 201 -11.07 2.38 28.04
C PRO A 201 -11.60 3.82 28.13
N GLY A 202 -12.92 3.97 28.00
CA GLY A 202 -13.59 5.27 28.02
C GLY A 202 -13.65 6.01 26.70
N GLU A 203 -12.97 5.53 25.65
CA GLU A 203 -13.10 6.06 24.29
C GLU A 203 -14.13 5.27 23.48
N THR A 204 -14.80 5.95 22.54
CA THR A 204 -15.74 5.27 21.63
C THR A 204 -14.95 4.57 20.52
N THR A 205 -15.01 3.24 20.49
CA THR A 205 -14.46 2.44 19.39
C THR A 205 -15.32 2.61 18.15
N THR A 206 -14.71 3.07 17.06
CA THR A 206 -15.36 3.22 15.75
C THR A 206 -14.87 2.15 14.80
N SER A 207 -15.80 1.52 14.09
CA SER A 207 -15.44 0.58 13.02
C SER A 207 -15.05 1.34 11.74
N GLN A 208 -14.16 0.73 10.94
CA GLN A 208 -13.69 1.31 9.68
C GLN A 208 -13.96 0.36 8.52
N GLN A 209 -14.28 0.94 7.38
CA GLN A 209 -14.37 0.23 6.11
C GLN A 209 -12.99 0.25 5.45
N HIS A 210 -12.60 -0.89 4.86
CA HIS A 210 -11.40 -0.98 4.03
C HIS A 210 -11.79 -1.29 2.59
N ASN A 211 -11.16 -0.58 1.66
CA ASN A 211 -11.31 -0.84 0.23
C ASN A 211 -9.95 -1.32 -0.29
N TRP A 212 -9.78 -2.63 -0.42
CA TRP A 212 -8.54 -3.24 -0.87
C TRP A 212 -8.34 -2.99 -2.36
N ILE A 213 -7.32 -2.20 -2.71
CA ILE A 213 -7.00 -1.87 -4.09
C ILE A 213 -6.49 -3.12 -4.81
N LEU A 214 -7.12 -3.48 -5.92
CA LEU A 214 -6.71 -4.57 -6.80
C LEU A 214 -5.94 -4.06 -8.01
N PHE A 215 -6.37 -2.92 -8.57
CA PHE A 215 -5.70 -2.23 -9.67
C PHE A 215 -5.71 -0.73 -9.42
N ARG A 216 -4.59 -0.08 -9.68
CA ARG A 216 -4.46 1.38 -9.64
C ARG A 216 -3.68 1.89 -10.85
N TYR A 217 -3.91 3.16 -11.22
CA TYR A 217 -3.35 3.74 -12.43
C TYR A 217 -1.81 3.80 -12.41
N ALA A 218 -1.19 4.03 -11.24
CA ALA A 218 0.26 3.99 -11.12
C ALA A 218 0.86 2.64 -11.52
N GLU A 219 0.17 1.51 -11.24
CA GLU A 219 0.62 0.19 -11.71
C GLU A 219 0.69 0.14 -13.24
N ILE A 220 -0.29 0.72 -13.93
CA ILE A 220 -0.33 0.69 -15.38
C ILE A 220 0.82 1.50 -15.99
N LEU A 221 1.16 2.65 -15.36
CA LEU A 221 2.32 3.44 -15.76
C LEU A 221 3.63 2.67 -15.56
N LEU A 222 3.76 1.96 -14.44
CA LEU A 222 4.93 1.12 -14.16
C LEU A 222 5.00 -0.08 -15.11
N ASN A 223 3.87 -0.73 -15.41
CA ASN A 223 3.81 -1.83 -16.37
C ASN A 223 4.27 -1.38 -17.76
N TYR A 224 3.90 -0.15 -18.16
CA TYR A 224 4.36 0.43 -19.42
C TYR A 224 5.87 0.69 -19.40
N ALA A 225 6.37 1.30 -18.32
CA ALA A 225 7.80 1.61 -18.20
C ALA A 225 8.68 0.34 -18.20
N GLU A 226 8.21 -0.74 -17.55
CA GLU A 226 8.93 -2.02 -17.52
C GLU A 226 8.93 -2.71 -18.89
N ALA A 227 7.84 -2.55 -19.65
CA ALA A 227 7.68 -3.22 -20.94
C ALA A 227 8.38 -2.51 -22.10
N MET A 228 8.81 -1.23 -21.94
CA MET A 228 9.51 -0.42 -22.94
C MET A 228 11.02 -0.64 -22.93
#